data_e4d0fea59472f9d40f1474141f75e009
#
_entry.id   e4d0fea59472f9d40f1474141f75e009
#
_cell.length_a   1.000
_cell.length_b   1.000
_cell.length_c   1.000
_cell.angle_alpha   90.00
_cell.angle_beta   90.00
_cell.angle_gamma   90.00
#
_symmetry.space_group_name_H-M   'P 1'
#
loop_
_entity.id
_entity.type
_entity.pdbx_description
1 polymer ?
#
loop_
_entity_poly.entity_id
_entity_poly.type
_entity_poly.pdbx_seq_one_letter_code
_entity_poly.pdbx_strand_id
1 'polypeptide(L)'
;MINPIKLIALSILILGASCASAFAQTTVRGTVKDAEGEPIIDNPDIVAPEGYSLVWNDEFDVEPKESGKWRFENWAPGRVNHELQRYVPGGELDGKKTAKIVDGVLQITAMEHKGEVISARMNTTTSWKYGYMEARIKLPKGKGTWPAFWMMPDDQSLGWPSCGEIDILEEMGVNPNYTSSSIHTKAYNHVQGTQKTKEIYTAGAEDNFHVYACEWTEESLKFYTDGKMFFEFRNDGKNNNDTWPFNKAFYIILNLAWGGDWGGWNGVDPSALPAVMEIDYVRVFQKF
;
A
#
# COMPACT_ATOMS: atom_id res chain seq x y z
N MET A 1 -71.15 -0.51 -44.30
CA MET A 1 -70.43 0.67 -43.79
C MET A 1 -69.33 0.16 -42.89
N ILE A 2 -68.20 0.27 -43.34
CA ILE A 2 -66.82 0.12 -42.91
C ILE A 2 -66.54 -0.52 -41.53
N ASN A 3 -65.97 -1.68 -41.59
CA ASN A 3 -65.42 -2.50 -40.50
C ASN A 3 -64.04 -1.97 -40.05
N PRO A 4 -63.73 -1.79 -38.79
CA PRO A 4 -62.36 -1.53 -38.34
C PRO A 4 -61.60 -2.80 -38.05
N ILE A 5 -60.48 -2.96 -38.69
CA ILE A 5 -59.49 -4.01 -38.63
C ILE A 5 -58.88 -4.06 -37.20
N LYS A 6 -58.96 -5.25 -36.57
CA LYS A 6 -58.25 -5.56 -35.36
C LYS A 6 -56.77 -5.80 -35.71
N LEU A 7 -55.89 -4.97 -35.21
CA LEU A 7 -54.44 -5.17 -35.23
C LEU A 7 -54.09 -6.14 -34.09
N ILE A 8 -53.68 -7.36 -34.44
CA ILE A 8 -53.12 -8.32 -33.51
C ILE A 8 -51.62 -8.03 -33.43
N ALA A 9 -51.16 -7.51 -32.28
CA ALA A 9 -49.73 -7.37 -32.00
C ALA A 9 -49.17 -8.73 -31.62
N LEU A 10 -48.34 -9.29 -32.50
CA LEU A 10 -47.59 -10.51 -32.29
C LEU A 10 -46.31 -10.12 -31.53
N SER A 11 -46.28 -10.40 -30.22
CA SER A 11 -45.08 -10.23 -29.41
C SER A 11 -44.14 -11.41 -29.73
N ILE A 12 -43.11 -11.13 -30.51
CA ILE A 12 -42.01 -12.08 -30.70
C ILE A 12 -41.07 -11.94 -29.52
N LEU A 13 -41.07 -12.95 -28.65
CA LEU A 13 -40.10 -13.09 -27.57
C LEU A 13 -38.79 -13.61 -28.20
N ILE A 14 -37.83 -12.71 -28.47
CA ILE A 14 -36.49 -13.12 -28.87
C ILE A 14 -35.75 -13.45 -27.59
N LEU A 15 -35.58 -14.74 -27.28
CA LEU A 15 -34.58 -15.21 -26.34
C LEU A 15 -33.20 -15.00 -27.03
N GLY A 16 -32.57 -13.87 -26.71
CA GLY A 16 -31.17 -13.67 -27.02
C GLY A 16 -30.29 -14.48 -26.08
N ALA A 17 -29.89 -15.69 -26.52
CA ALA A 17 -28.77 -16.35 -25.90
C ALA A 17 -27.50 -15.53 -26.23
N SER A 18 -27.06 -14.68 -25.30
CA SER A 18 -25.76 -14.08 -25.41
C SER A 18 -24.69 -15.14 -25.14
N CYS A 19 -24.17 -15.72 -26.22
CA CYS A 19 -22.93 -16.43 -26.20
C CYS A 19 -21.82 -15.41 -25.93
N ALA A 20 -21.46 -15.23 -24.65
CA ALA A 20 -20.24 -14.54 -24.30
C ALA A 20 -19.07 -15.42 -24.74
N SER A 21 -18.60 -15.21 -25.96
CA SER A 21 -17.29 -15.70 -26.39
C SER A 21 -16.26 -14.93 -25.56
N ALA A 22 -15.71 -15.61 -24.56
CA ALA A 22 -14.49 -15.17 -23.89
C ALA A 22 -13.39 -15.17 -24.95
N PHE A 23 -13.15 -14.02 -25.57
CA PHE A 23 -11.91 -13.77 -26.24
C PHE A 23 -10.84 -13.65 -25.15
N ALA A 24 -10.05 -14.69 -24.99
CA ALA A 24 -8.78 -14.61 -24.30
C ALA A 24 -7.93 -13.59 -25.09
N GLN A 25 -7.93 -12.34 -24.68
CA GLN A 25 -6.96 -11.38 -25.16
C GLN A 25 -5.60 -11.84 -24.66
N THR A 26 -4.83 -12.46 -25.54
CA THR A 26 -3.41 -12.66 -25.31
C THR A 26 -2.75 -11.27 -25.41
N THR A 27 -2.61 -10.60 -24.27
CA THR A 27 -1.89 -9.34 -24.22
C THR A 27 -0.43 -9.67 -24.45
N VAL A 28 0.10 -9.35 -25.61
CA VAL A 28 1.54 -9.37 -25.88
C VAL A 28 2.11 -8.22 -25.06
N ARG A 29 2.71 -8.52 -23.92
CA ARG A 29 3.46 -7.53 -23.12
C ARG A 29 4.71 -7.14 -23.88
N GLY A 30 4.63 -6.07 -24.63
CA GLY A 30 5.79 -5.37 -25.19
C GLY A 30 6.31 -4.41 -24.12
N THR A 31 7.59 -4.49 -23.78
CA THR A 31 8.21 -3.47 -22.95
C THR A 31 8.41 -2.23 -23.82
N VAL A 32 7.56 -1.22 -23.68
CA VAL A 32 7.80 0.10 -24.22
C VAL A 32 8.84 0.75 -23.30
N LYS A 33 9.87 1.36 -23.88
CA LYS A 33 10.89 2.08 -23.14
C LYS A 33 10.72 3.58 -23.40
N ASP A 34 10.96 4.39 -22.38
CA ASP A 34 11.04 5.83 -22.51
C ASP A 34 12.30 6.28 -23.26
N ALA A 35 12.54 7.59 -23.34
CA ALA A 35 13.71 8.16 -24.02
C ALA A 35 15.04 7.81 -23.32
N GLU A 36 15.01 7.48 -22.04
CA GLU A 36 16.13 7.05 -21.19
C GLU A 36 16.34 5.55 -21.21
N GLY A 37 15.40 4.78 -21.81
CA GLY A 37 15.47 3.33 -21.95
C GLY A 37 14.86 2.54 -20.79
N GLU A 38 14.14 3.22 -19.88
CA GLU A 38 13.42 2.58 -18.78
C GLU A 38 12.10 1.95 -19.24
N PRO A 39 11.67 0.83 -18.66
CA PRO A 39 10.46 0.14 -19.09
C PRO A 39 9.19 0.90 -18.69
N ILE A 40 8.34 1.19 -19.68
CA ILE A 40 6.96 1.61 -19.47
C ILE A 40 6.09 0.36 -19.49
N ILE A 41 5.30 0.14 -18.45
CA ILE A 41 4.36 -0.99 -18.36
C ILE A 41 3.04 -0.56 -18.99
N ASP A 42 2.73 -1.11 -20.15
CA ASP A 42 1.43 -0.91 -20.81
C ASP A 42 0.45 -1.96 -20.29
N ASN A 43 -0.37 -1.57 -19.32
CA ASN A 43 -1.48 -2.38 -18.82
C ASN A 43 -2.76 -1.56 -18.94
N PRO A 44 -3.65 -1.87 -19.92
CA PRO A 44 -4.84 -1.07 -20.18
C PRO A 44 -5.88 -1.08 -19.04
N ASP A 45 -5.77 -2.03 -18.12
CA ASP A 45 -6.67 -2.12 -16.96
C ASP A 45 -6.21 -1.20 -15.81
N ILE A 46 -5.02 -0.61 -15.90
CA ILE A 46 -4.48 0.30 -14.88
C ILE A 46 -4.53 1.74 -15.40
N VAL A 47 -5.35 2.56 -14.76
CA VAL A 47 -5.47 3.98 -15.08
C VAL A 47 -4.39 4.75 -14.32
N ALA A 48 -3.41 5.29 -15.05
CA ALA A 48 -2.39 6.16 -14.47
C ALA A 48 -2.95 7.55 -14.16
N PRO A 49 -2.46 8.24 -13.10
CA PRO A 49 -2.76 9.66 -12.92
C PRO A 49 -2.30 10.48 -14.11
N GLU A 50 -2.96 11.64 -14.34
CA GLU A 50 -2.66 12.50 -15.48
C GLU A 50 -1.18 12.91 -15.52
N GLY A 51 -0.53 12.68 -16.66
CA GLY A 51 0.88 12.99 -16.91
C GLY A 51 1.87 11.99 -16.29
N TYR A 52 1.39 10.86 -15.79
CA TYR A 52 2.21 9.78 -15.26
C TYR A 52 2.09 8.52 -16.12
N SER A 53 3.10 7.67 -16.07
CA SER A 53 3.12 6.33 -16.68
C SER A 53 3.45 5.29 -15.60
N LEU A 54 2.83 4.10 -15.71
CA LEU A 54 3.12 2.98 -14.81
C LEU A 54 4.54 2.48 -15.06
N VAL A 55 5.38 2.46 -14.03
CA VAL A 55 6.77 1.97 -14.11
C VAL A 55 6.99 0.68 -13.32
N TRP A 56 6.15 0.41 -12.32
CA TRP A 56 6.20 -0.81 -11.53
C TRP A 56 4.84 -1.09 -10.89
N ASN A 57 4.49 -2.35 -10.79
CA ASN A 57 3.31 -2.79 -10.06
C ASN A 57 3.50 -4.19 -9.48
N ASP A 58 2.68 -4.52 -8.49
CA ASP A 58 2.37 -5.87 -8.06
C ASP A 58 0.88 -5.98 -7.81
N GLU A 59 0.21 -6.79 -8.65
CA GLU A 59 -1.21 -7.13 -8.54
C GLU A 59 -1.37 -8.47 -7.78
N PHE A 60 -0.30 -8.95 -7.17
CA PHE A 60 -0.22 -10.18 -6.38
C PHE A 60 -0.72 -11.45 -7.09
N ASP A 61 -0.38 -11.59 -8.38
CA ASP A 61 -0.60 -12.82 -9.14
C ASP A 61 0.38 -13.95 -8.78
N VAL A 62 1.51 -13.58 -8.18
CA VAL A 62 2.61 -14.49 -7.79
C VAL A 62 2.97 -14.24 -6.33
N GLU A 63 3.09 -15.32 -5.54
CA GLU A 63 3.49 -15.22 -4.12
C GLU A 63 4.70 -14.28 -3.94
N PRO A 64 4.68 -13.32 -3.00
CA PRO A 64 5.71 -12.30 -2.87
C PRO A 64 7.13 -12.85 -2.74
N LYS A 65 7.28 -14.01 -2.07
CA LYS A 65 8.55 -14.71 -1.89
C LYS A 65 9.14 -15.20 -3.23
N GLU A 66 8.30 -15.45 -4.23
CA GLU A 66 8.66 -16.05 -5.52
C GLU A 66 8.74 -14.99 -6.64
N SER A 67 8.07 -13.85 -6.46
CA SER A 67 7.97 -12.79 -7.47
C SER A 67 9.29 -12.08 -7.78
N GLY A 68 10.25 -12.12 -6.85
CA GLY A 68 11.49 -11.33 -6.92
C GLY A 68 11.29 -9.83 -6.67
N LYS A 69 10.04 -9.38 -6.49
CA LYS A 69 9.70 -7.97 -6.25
C LYS A 69 9.88 -7.55 -4.80
N TRP A 70 9.90 -8.51 -3.86
CA TRP A 70 9.92 -8.26 -2.42
C TRP A 70 11.05 -9.01 -1.72
N ARG A 71 11.62 -8.38 -0.68
CA ARG A 71 12.48 -8.98 0.32
C ARG A 71 11.81 -8.90 1.68
N PHE A 72 11.96 -9.92 2.50
CA PHE A 72 11.36 -10.00 3.83
C PHE A 72 12.38 -9.69 4.91
N GLU A 73 11.96 -8.93 5.91
CA GLU A 73 12.77 -8.70 7.10
C GLU A 73 12.69 -9.90 8.06
N ASN A 74 13.78 -10.09 8.80
CA ASN A 74 13.88 -11.09 9.87
C ASN A 74 14.28 -10.37 11.16
N TRP A 75 13.28 -9.90 11.90
CA TRP A 75 13.49 -9.08 13.08
C TRP A 75 12.86 -9.70 14.31
N ALA A 76 13.66 -9.79 15.41
CA ALA A 76 13.15 -10.17 16.72
C ALA A 76 12.21 -9.09 17.30
N PRO A 77 11.32 -9.44 18.22
CA PRO A 77 10.51 -8.48 18.98
C PRO A 77 11.39 -7.41 19.64
N GLY A 78 10.85 -6.21 19.75
CA GLY A 78 11.51 -5.08 20.41
C GLY A 78 12.67 -4.42 19.61
N ARG A 79 12.88 -4.80 18.35
CA ARG A 79 13.97 -4.22 17.54
C ARG A 79 13.79 -2.73 17.29
N VAL A 80 12.56 -2.30 17.02
CA VAL A 80 12.17 -0.89 16.85
C VAL A 80 10.87 -0.65 17.60
N ASN A 81 10.62 0.55 18.09
CA ASN A 81 9.36 0.99 18.69
C ASN A 81 8.80 0.05 19.75
N HIS A 82 9.62 -0.78 20.38
CA HIS A 82 9.22 -1.84 21.34
C HIS A 82 8.08 -2.75 20.81
N GLU A 83 8.01 -2.93 19.48
CA GLU A 83 7.01 -3.78 18.83
C GLU A 83 7.10 -5.22 19.33
N LEU A 84 5.95 -5.87 19.53
CA LEU A 84 5.88 -7.17 20.21
C LEU A 84 5.99 -8.36 19.26
N GLN A 85 5.78 -8.18 17.96
CA GLN A 85 5.87 -9.27 16.99
C GLN A 85 7.31 -9.54 16.54
N ARG A 86 7.54 -10.76 16.11
CA ARG A 86 8.67 -11.14 15.25
C ARG A 86 8.26 -10.97 13.79
N TYR A 87 9.06 -10.27 12.99
CA TYR A 87 8.97 -10.40 11.54
C TYR A 87 9.74 -11.63 11.08
N VAL A 88 9.08 -12.49 10.30
CA VAL A 88 9.64 -13.78 9.92
C VAL A 88 10.20 -13.78 8.49
N PRO A 89 11.35 -14.44 8.25
CA PRO A 89 12.00 -14.45 6.96
C PRO A 89 11.12 -15.14 5.91
N GLY A 90 11.00 -14.53 4.73
CA GLY A 90 10.20 -15.08 3.63
C GLY A 90 8.71 -15.19 3.92
N GLY A 91 8.22 -14.50 4.98
CA GLY A 91 6.80 -14.49 5.33
C GLY A 91 6.26 -15.83 5.85
N GLU A 92 7.13 -16.74 6.31
CA GLU A 92 6.71 -18.07 6.80
C GLU A 92 7.62 -18.57 7.93
N LEU A 93 7.01 -19.19 8.95
CA LEU A 93 7.70 -19.85 10.05
C LEU A 93 6.95 -21.14 10.44
N ASP A 94 7.65 -22.29 10.41
CA ASP A 94 7.08 -23.59 10.78
C ASP A 94 5.76 -23.92 10.05
N GLY A 95 5.66 -23.57 8.75
CA GLY A 95 4.46 -23.76 7.95
C GLY A 95 3.34 -22.75 8.22
N LYS A 96 3.57 -21.74 9.08
CA LYS A 96 2.64 -20.63 9.30
C LYS A 96 3.01 -19.47 8.39
N LYS A 97 2.16 -19.17 7.41
CA LYS A 97 2.37 -18.07 6.47
C LYS A 97 1.85 -16.77 7.06
N THR A 98 2.74 -15.81 7.26
CA THR A 98 2.41 -14.42 7.67
C THR A 98 2.24 -13.49 6.46
N ALA A 99 2.64 -13.92 5.28
CA ALA A 99 2.33 -13.28 4.01
C ALA A 99 1.97 -14.37 2.99
N LYS A 100 0.79 -14.25 2.37
CA LYS A 100 0.28 -15.20 1.37
C LYS A 100 -0.75 -14.51 0.47
N ILE A 101 -0.93 -15.05 -0.73
CA ILE A 101 -2.01 -14.62 -1.63
C ILE A 101 -3.24 -15.50 -1.40
N VAL A 102 -4.39 -14.86 -1.29
CA VAL A 102 -5.71 -15.50 -1.22
C VAL A 102 -6.64 -14.76 -2.17
N ASP A 103 -7.17 -15.46 -3.17
CA ASP A 103 -8.09 -14.91 -4.17
C ASP A 103 -7.55 -13.62 -4.86
N GLY A 104 -6.25 -13.61 -5.19
CA GLY A 104 -5.59 -12.48 -5.84
C GLY A 104 -5.23 -11.30 -4.91
N VAL A 105 -5.42 -11.47 -3.59
CA VAL A 105 -5.12 -10.44 -2.59
C VAL A 105 -3.99 -10.91 -1.69
N LEU A 106 -2.98 -10.08 -1.49
CA LEU A 106 -1.96 -10.31 -0.48
C LEU A 106 -2.55 -10.11 0.92
N GLN A 107 -2.42 -11.12 1.77
CA GLN A 107 -2.74 -11.06 3.19
C GLN A 107 -1.45 -11.04 4.01
N ILE A 108 -1.21 -9.94 4.74
CA ILE A 108 -0.21 -9.88 5.81
C ILE A 108 -0.93 -10.14 7.12
N THR A 109 -0.51 -11.19 7.83
CA THR A 109 -1.19 -11.68 9.03
C THR A 109 -0.28 -11.61 10.25
N ALA A 110 -0.72 -10.91 11.29
CA ALA A 110 -0.18 -11.04 12.62
C ALA A 110 -0.92 -12.17 13.36
N MET A 111 -0.19 -13.16 13.88
CA MET A 111 -0.78 -14.32 14.54
C MET A 111 0.09 -14.84 15.68
N GLU A 112 -0.54 -15.46 16.69
CA GLU A 112 0.18 -16.17 17.73
C GLU A 112 0.76 -17.48 17.19
N HIS A 113 2.01 -17.74 17.50
CA HIS A 113 2.70 -18.99 17.21
C HIS A 113 3.71 -19.33 18.31
N LYS A 114 3.49 -20.45 19.02
CA LYS A 114 4.38 -20.95 20.09
C LYS A 114 4.67 -19.92 21.20
N GLY A 115 3.68 -19.11 21.56
CA GLY A 115 3.80 -18.10 22.63
C GLY A 115 4.44 -16.78 22.18
N GLU A 116 4.65 -16.58 20.89
CA GLU A 116 5.15 -15.34 20.29
C GLU A 116 4.18 -14.88 19.20
N VAL A 117 4.02 -13.58 19.00
CA VAL A 117 3.32 -13.06 17.83
C VAL A 117 4.28 -12.99 16.65
N ILE A 118 3.91 -13.59 15.53
CA ILE A 118 4.65 -13.51 14.28
C ILE A 118 3.88 -12.70 13.25
N SER A 119 4.59 -11.98 12.38
CA SER A 119 4.03 -11.16 11.31
C SER A 119 5.02 -11.03 10.14
N ALA A 120 4.67 -10.24 9.12
CA ALA A 120 5.55 -9.93 8.00
C ALA A 120 5.82 -8.43 7.88
N ARG A 121 7.07 -8.12 7.49
CA ARG A 121 7.50 -6.85 6.94
C ARG A 121 8.25 -7.13 5.66
N MET A 122 7.78 -6.55 4.57
CA MET A 122 8.33 -6.77 3.24
C MET A 122 8.64 -5.44 2.57
N ASN A 123 9.78 -5.40 1.90
CA ASN A 123 10.32 -4.23 1.25
C ASN A 123 10.45 -4.52 -0.24
N THR A 124 10.14 -3.55 -1.11
CA THR A 124 10.42 -3.72 -2.54
C THR A 124 11.92 -3.89 -2.79
N THR A 125 12.26 -4.68 -3.82
CA THR A 125 13.64 -4.83 -4.30
C THR A 125 14.07 -3.69 -5.21
N THR A 126 13.11 -2.89 -5.67
CA THR A 126 13.28 -1.68 -6.46
C THR A 126 12.97 -0.45 -5.61
N SER A 127 13.63 0.66 -5.91
CA SER A 127 13.41 1.96 -5.29
C SER A 127 13.25 3.04 -6.36
N TRP A 128 12.57 4.12 -6.01
CA TRP A 128 12.25 5.21 -6.94
C TRP A 128 12.56 6.55 -6.29
N LYS A 129 12.95 7.50 -7.11
CA LYS A 129 13.03 8.91 -6.74
C LYS A 129 11.92 9.63 -7.47
N TYR A 130 11.00 10.23 -6.70
CA TYR A 130 9.79 10.88 -7.19
C TYR A 130 8.80 9.91 -7.85
N GLY A 131 7.56 10.32 -7.98
CA GLY A 131 6.50 9.54 -8.60
C GLY A 131 5.19 9.65 -7.84
N TYR A 132 4.24 8.83 -8.27
CA TYR A 132 2.97 8.61 -7.60
C TYR A 132 2.93 7.14 -7.17
N MET A 133 2.96 6.90 -5.87
CA MET A 133 2.93 5.58 -5.26
C MET A 133 1.56 5.36 -4.66
N GLU A 134 0.90 4.27 -5.03
CA GLU A 134 -0.40 3.91 -4.47
C GLU A 134 -0.49 2.44 -4.09
N ALA A 135 -1.33 2.15 -3.11
CA ALA A 135 -1.75 0.81 -2.76
C ALA A 135 -3.23 0.80 -2.41
N ARG A 136 -3.93 -0.28 -2.77
CA ARG A 136 -5.32 -0.52 -2.39
C ARG A 136 -5.35 -1.52 -1.24
N ILE A 137 -5.77 -1.04 -0.07
CA ILE A 137 -5.58 -1.75 1.20
C ILE A 137 -6.90 -1.74 1.99
N LYS A 138 -7.19 -2.90 2.63
CA LYS A 138 -8.15 -3.03 3.70
C LYS A 138 -7.40 -3.31 5.01
N LEU A 139 -7.65 -2.50 6.04
CA LEU A 139 -6.91 -2.53 7.29
C LEU A 139 -7.36 -3.67 8.22
N PRO A 140 -6.47 -4.18 9.08
CA PRO A 140 -6.81 -5.17 10.08
C PRO A 140 -7.64 -4.55 11.21
N LYS A 141 -8.48 -5.35 11.85
CA LYS A 141 -9.21 -4.95 13.05
C LYS A 141 -8.46 -5.34 14.32
N GLY A 142 -8.64 -4.50 15.32
CA GLY A 142 -8.37 -4.89 16.69
C GLY A 142 -7.23 -4.14 17.37
N LYS A 143 -7.43 -3.96 18.68
CA LYS A 143 -6.51 -3.22 19.53
C LYS A 143 -5.15 -3.91 19.64
N GLY A 144 -4.14 -3.23 19.19
CA GLY A 144 -2.76 -3.71 19.11
C GLY A 144 -2.22 -3.81 17.68
N THR A 145 -3.07 -3.77 16.64
CA THR A 145 -2.62 -3.71 15.26
C THR A 145 -2.02 -2.36 14.93
N TRP A 146 -0.97 -2.38 14.11
CA TRP A 146 -0.32 -1.21 13.53
C TRP A 146 0.14 -1.54 12.11
N PRO A 147 -0.78 -1.53 11.14
CA PRO A 147 -0.49 -1.69 9.72
C PRO A 147 0.18 -0.43 9.18
N ALA A 148 1.09 -0.60 8.20
CA ALA A 148 1.72 0.51 7.50
C ALA A 148 2.02 0.21 6.03
N PHE A 149 1.85 1.24 5.20
CA PHE A 149 2.36 1.37 3.84
C PHE A 149 3.19 2.66 3.78
N TRP A 150 4.50 2.52 3.63
CA TRP A 150 5.46 3.57 3.84
C TRP A 150 6.75 3.38 3.06
N MET A 151 7.70 4.30 3.16
CA MET A 151 8.91 4.28 2.37
C MET A 151 10.13 4.72 3.18
N MET A 152 11.25 4.04 2.92
CA MET A 152 12.57 4.37 3.44
C MET A 152 13.57 4.54 2.31
N PRO A 153 14.60 5.41 2.46
CA PRO A 153 15.62 5.57 1.44
C PRO A 153 16.56 4.37 1.37
N ASP A 154 17.11 4.12 0.17
CA ASP A 154 18.18 3.13 0.01
C ASP A 154 19.44 3.55 0.79
N ASP A 155 19.80 4.83 0.71
CA ASP A 155 20.92 5.38 1.47
C ASP A 155 20.44 5.85 2.86
N GLN A 156 20.71 5.01 3.86
CA GLN A 156 20.45 5.28 5.27
C GLN A 156 21.73 5.65 6.06
N SER A 157 22.81 6.00 5.39
CA SER A 157 24.11 6.29 6.02
C SER A 157 24.05 7.40 7.07
N LEU A 158 23.11 8.35 6.93
CA LEU A 158 22.87 9.41 7.90
C LEU A 158 22.11 8.93 9.17
N GLY A 159 21.62 7.70 9.16
CA GLY A 159 20.75 7.16 10.22
C GLY A 159 19.38 7.85 10.27
N TRP A 160 18.43 7.17 10.91
CA TRP A 160 17.11 7.71 11.18
C TRP A 160 17.19 8.74 12.33
N PRO A 161 16.46 9.88 12.29
CA PRO A 161 15.53 10.31 11.25
C PRO A 161 16.16 11.16 10.14
N SER A 162 17.48 11.35 10.14
CA SER A 162 18.17 12.25 9.18
C SER A 162 18.13 11.71 7.75
N CYS A 163 17.97 10.39 7.58
CA CYS A 163 17.84 9.78 6.26
C CYS A 163 16.49 10.05 5.58
N GLY A 164 15.46 10.47 6.33
CA GLY A 164 14.10 10.68 5.84
C GLY A 164 13.25 9.42 5.92
N GLU A 165 11.92 9.61 6.07
CA GLU A 165 10.87 8.58 6.07
C GLU A 165 9.58 9.18 5.54
N ILE A 166 8.83 8.44 4.74
CA ILE A 166 7.55 8.85 4.15
C ILE A 166 6.52 7.78 4.49
N ASP A 167 5.58 8.11 5.37
CA ASP A 167 4.50 7.21 5.78
C ASP A 167 3.24 7.57 5.00
N ILE A 168 2.88 6.73 4.03
CA ILE A 168 1.73 6.96 3.15
C ILE A 168 0.43 6.60 3.86
N LEU A 169 0.46 5.52 4.63
CA LEU A 169 -0.65 5.03 5.43
C LEU A 169 -0.14 4.41 6.72
N GLU A 170 -0.71 4.82 7.82
CA GLU A 170 -0.65 4.15 9.10
C GLU A 170 -2.01 4.19 9.79
N GLU A 171 -2.29 3.16 10.62
CA GLU A 171 -3.42 3.12 11.52
C GLU A 171 -3.03 2.46 12.84
N MET A 172 -3.68 2.85 13.92
CA MET A 172 -3.65 2.13 15.19
C MET A 172 -5.01 1.48 15.43
N GLY A 173 -5.06 0.16 15.56
CA GLY A 173 -6.31 -0.56 15.78
C GLY A 173 -7.03 -0.23 17.10
N VAL A 174 -6.44 0.60 17.98
CA VAL A 174 -7.10 1.20 19.13
C VAL A 174 -7.96 2.40 18.76
N ASN A 175 -7.72 3.00 17.59
CA ASN A 175 -8.47 4.14 17.03
C ASN A 175 -8.97 3.79 15.62
N PRO A 176 -9.93 2.85 15.50
CA PRO A 176 -10.32 2.26 14.22
C PRO A 176 -10.83 3.29 13.22
N ASN A 177 -10.45 3.09 11.96
CA ASN A 177 -10.79 3.96 10.82
C ASN A 177 -10.18 5.38 10.87
N TYR A 178 -9.26 5.66 11.79
CA TYR A 178 -8.45 6.88 11.74
C TYR A 178 -7.10 6.55 11.12
N THR A 179 -6.94 6.99 9.88
CA THR A 179 -5.72 6.76 9.09
C THR A 179 -4.88 8.02 9.03
N SER A 180 -3.57 7.87 9.04
CA SER A 180 -2.64 8.99 9.01
C SER A 180 -1.58 8.84 7.94
N SER A 181 -1.06 9.98 7.48
CA SER A 181 0.20 10.08 6.75
C SER A 181 1.16 10.98 7.51
N SER A 182 2.45 10.64 7.44
CA SER A 182 3.49 11.34 8.17
C SER A 182 4.76 11.50 7.33
N ILE A 183 5.61 12.45 7.72
CA ILE A 183 7.01 12.47 7.29
C ILE A 183 7.90 12.63 8.50
N HIS A 184 9.06 11.97 8.44
CA HIS A 184 10.10 12.13 9.45
C HIS A 184 11.40 12.60 8.80
N THR A 185 12.01 13.61 9.41
CA THR A 185 13.31 14.17 9.05
C THR A 185 14.08 14.54 10.31
N LYS A 186 15.33 14.95 10.20
CA LYS A 186 16.08 15.40 11.36
C LYS A 186 15.39 16.55 12.11
N ALA A 187 14.78 17.50 11.37
CA ALA A 187 14.06 18.64 11.95
C ALA A 187 12.63 18.27 12.41
N TYR A 188 12.05 17.24 11.84
CA TYR A 188 10.64 16.87 12.05
C TYR A 188 10.53 15.37 12.32
N ASN A 189 10.40 14.97 13.57
CA ASN A 189 10.29 13.56 13.95
C ASN A 189 9.53 13.36 15.26
N HIS A 190 9.01 12.15 15.49
CA HIS A 190 8.19 11.84 16.66
C HIS A 190 9.02 11.86 17.97
N VAL A 191 10.31 11.54 17.93
CA VAL A 191 11.16 11.58 19.14
C VAL A 191 11.24 12.98 19.72
N GLN A 192 11.18 14.01 18.85
CA GLN A 192 11.15 15.41 19.23
C GLN A 192 9.74 16.01 19.29
N GLY A 193 8.71 15.23 18.94
CA GLY A 193 7.32 15.72 18.85
C GLY A 193 7.10 16.75 17.74
N THR A 194 7.93 16.74 16.70
CA THR A 194 7.93 17.74 15.61
C THR A 194 7.56 17.17 14.25
N GLN A 195 7.27 15.87 14.15
CA GLN A 195 6.86 15.22 12.90
C GLN A 195 5.72 15.97 12.21
N LYS A 196 5.72 15.94 10.90
CA LYS A 196 4.61 16.48 10.10
C LYS A 196 3.67 15.34 9.80
N THR A 197 2.50 15.38 10.39
CA THR A 197 1.48 14.33 10.27
C THR A 197 0.10 14.93 10.08
N LYS A 198 -0.77 14.18 9.43
CA LYS A 198 -2.19 14.46 9.34
C LYS A 198 -2.97 13.17 9.46
N GLU A 199 -3.90 13.14 10.40
CA GLU A 199 -4.86 12.05 10.59
C GLU A 199 -6.21 12.46 10.00
N ILE A 200 -6.92 11.50 9.41
CA ILE A 200 -8.30 11.65 8.91
C ILE A 200 -9.14 10.43 9.28
N TYR A 201 -10.45 10.63 9.39
CA TYR A 201 -11.38 9.52 9.48
C TYR A 201 -11.68 8.96 8.09
N THR A 202 -11.31 7.73 7.84
CA THR A 202 -11.56 6.98 6.60
C THR A 202 -12.65 5.95 6.88
N ALA A 203 -13.88 6.28 6.51
CA ALA A 203 -15.05 5.49 6.86
C ALA A 203 -14.96 4.06 6.31
N GLY A 204 -14.93 3.06 7.19
CA GLY A 204 -14.86 1.65 6.80
C GLY A 204 -13.48 1.19 6.35
N ALA A 205 -12.38 1.85 6.76
CA ALA A 205 -11.01 1.45 6.41
C ALA A 205 -10.67 0.00 6.84
N GLU A 206 -11.29 -0.48 7.92
CA GLU A 206 -11.15 -1.87 8.38
C GLU A 206 -12.16 -2.84 7.73
N ASP A 207 -13.18 -2.34 7.00
CA ASP A 207 -14.23 -3.15 6.39
C ASP A 207 -14.13 -3.24 4.87
N ASN A 208 -13.54 -2.23 4.23
CA ASN A 208 -13.48 -2.06 2.79
C ASN A 208 -12.07 -1.72 2.33
N PHE A 209 -11.80 -1.99 1.05
CA PHE A 209 -10.59 -1.52 0.41
C PHE A 209 -10.67 -0.03 0.08
N HIS A 210 -9.62 0.70 0.44
CA HIS A 210 -9.39 2.09 0.08
C HIS A 210 -8.06 2.24 -0.64
N VAL A 211 -7.94 3.27 -1.48
CA VAL A 211 -6.69 3.60 -2.17
C VAL A 211 -5.95 4.68 -1.40
N TYR A 212 -4.75 4.35 -0.94
CA TYR A 212 -3.86 5.28 -0.26
C TYR A 212 -2.69 5.61 -1.18
N ALA A 213 -2.37 6.90 -1.32
CA ALA A 213 -1.35 7.30 -2.27
C ALA A 213 -0.52 8.50 -1.81
N CYS A 214 0.69 8.59 -2.36
CA CYS A 214 1.57 9.75 -2.24
C CYS A 214 2.05 10.20 -3.62
N GLU A 215 1.76 11.46 -3.98
CA GLU A 215 2.44 12.15 -5.07
C GLU A 215 3.69 12.82 -4.51
N TRP A 216 4.84 12.37 -4.95
CA TRP A 216 6.13 12.87 -4.52
C TRP A 216 6.88 13.52 -5.67
N THR A 217 7.16 14.80 -5.53
CA THR A 217 7.92 15.62 -6.47
C THR A 217 9.13 16.25 -5.77
N GLU A 218 9.92 17.04 -6.49
CA GLU A 218 10.99 17.83 -5.91
C GLU A 218 10.47 18.91 -4.93
N GLU A 219 9.24 19.39 -5.19
CA GLU A 219 8.64 20.52 -4.46
C GLU A 219 7.77 20.08 -3.28
N SER A 220 7.20 18.89 -3.34
CA SER A 220 6.21 18.46 -2.33
C SER A 220 5.98 16.96 -2.25
N LEU A 221 5.48 16.56 -1.08
CA LEU A 221 4.82 15.28 -0.82
C LEU A 221 3.33 15.60 -0.59
N LYS A 222 2.44 15.00 -1.39
CA LYS A 222 1.00 15.13 -1.23
C LYS A 222 0.39 13.76 -1.00
N PHE A 223 -0.46 13.65 0.01
CA PHE A 223 -1.05 12.39 0.42
C PHE A 223 -2.54 12.36 0.15
N TYR A 224 -3.02 11.21 -0.32
CA TYR A 224 -4.37 11.02 -0.80
C TYR A 224 -5.00 9.76 -0.18
N THR A 225 -6.31 9.84 0.08
CA THR A 225 -7.17 8.67 0.32
C THR A 225 -8.32 8.74 -0.66
N ASP A 226 -8.54 7.66 -1.45
CA ASP A 226 -9.55 7.57 -2.50
C ASP A 226 -9.54 8.77 -3.46
N GLY A 227 -8.33 9.17 -3.88
CA GLY A 227 -8.11 10.28 -4.80
C GLY A 227 -8.31 11.68 -4.19
N LYS A 228 -8.64 11.80 -2.89
CA LYS A 228 -8.77 13.08 -2.21
C LYS A 228 -7.52 13.42 -1.44
N MET A 229 -6.86 14.51 -1.83
CA MET A 229 -5.71 15.05 -1.09
C MET A 229 -6.17 15.55 0.29
N PHE A 230 -5.48 15.14 1.34
CA PHE A 230 -5.78 15.56 2.70
C PHE A 230 -4.56 16.15 3.43
N PHE A 231 -3.35 15.86 2.95
CA PHE A 231 -2.12 16.36 3.54
C PHE A 231 -1.12 16.74 2.46
N GLU A 232 -0.40 17.84 2.65
CA GLU A 232 0.70 18.28 1.82
C GLU A 232 1.86 18.74 2.69
N PHE A 233 3.06 18.26 2.40
CA PHE A 233 4.30 18.76 2.97
C PHE A 233 5.18 19.31 1.83
N ARG A 234 5.56 20.60 1.95
CA ARG A 234 6.32 21.31 0.92
C ARG A 234 7.79 21.42 1.28
N ASN A 235 8.63 21.27 0.25
CA ASN A 235 10.04 21.64 0.30
C ASN A 235 10.16 23.14 0.61
N ASP A 236 10.96 23.49 1.62
CA ASP A 236 11.19 24.89 1.98
C ASP A 236 12.14 25.65 1.03
N GLY A 237 12.66 24.95 0.01
CA GLY A 237 13.56 25.51 -1.02
C GLY A 237 14.95 25.91 -0.52
N LYS A 238 15.30 25.56 0.73
CA LYS A 238 16.58 25.96 1.34
C LYS A 238 17.71 24.99 1.06
N ASN A 239 17.45 23.92 0.29
CA ASN A 239 18.41 22.86 0.00
C ASN A 239 19.05 22.28 1.29
N ASN A 240 18.21 22.07 2.32
CA ASN A 240 18.62 21.61 3.63
C ASN A 240 18.09 20.18 3.88
N ASN A 241 18.98 19.20 3.94
CA ASN A 241 18.61 17.80 4.22
C ASN A 241 18.00 17.60 5.61
N ASP A 242 18.21 18.50 6.57
CA ASP A 242 17.56 18.39 7.87
C ASP A 242 16.04 18.59 7.80
N THR A 243 15.57 19.34 6.78
CA THR A 243 14.15 19.62 6.55
C THR A 243 13.58 18.89 5.35
N TRP A 244 14.41 18.61 4.31
CA TRP A 244 13.99 17.96 3.07
C TRP A 244 15.03 16.92 2.57
N PRO A 245 15.08 15.71 3.15
CA PRO A 245 15.96 14.64 2.70
C PRO A 245 15.37 13.81 1.54
N PHE A 246 14.25 14.22 0.96
CA PHE A 246 13.46 13.49 -0.05
C PHE A 246 13.94 13.78 -1.47
N ASN A 247 15.25 13.71 -1.70
CA ASN A 247 15.92 13.97 -3.00
C ASN A 247 16.72 12.76 -3.51
N LYS A 248 16.47 11.57 -2.99
CA LYS A 248 17.12 10.29 -3.31
C LYS A 248 16.09 9.19 -3.47
N ALA A 249 16.50 7.99 -3.88
CA ALA A 249 15.59 6.88 -4.08
C ALA A 249 15.11 6.27 -2.76
N PHE A 250 13.82 5.90 -2.70
CA PHE A 250 13.15 5.24 -1.59
C PHE A 250 12.49 3.96 -2.07
N TYR A 251 12.55 2.91 -1.26
CA TYR A 251 11.81 1.67 -1.45
C TYR A 251 10.52 1.67 -0.62
N ILE A 252 9.52 0.93 -1.09
CA ILE A 252 8.23 0.76 -0.43
C ILE A 252 8.32 -0.35 0.61
N ILE A 253 7.62 -0.17 1.72
CA ILE A 253 7.49 -1.12 2.82
C ILE A 253 6.01 -1.36 3.10
N LEU A 254 5.67 -2.65 3.25
CA LEU A 254 4.38 -3.11 3.77
C LEU A 254 4.64 -3.93 5.03
N ASN A 255 3.96 -3.62 6.12
CA ASN A 255 4.04 -4.42 7.33
C ASN A 255 2.77 -4.36 8.18
N LEU A 256 2.62 -5.36 9.03
CA LEU A 256 1.65 -5.33 10.13
C LEU A 256 2.40 -5.54 11.43
N ALA A 257 2.63 -4.45 12.18
CA ALA A 257 3.17 -4.51 13.54
C ALA A 257 2.07 -4.87 14.55
N TRP A 258 2.50 -5.33 15.71
CA TRP A 258 1.64 -5.68 16.83
C TRP A 258 2.19 -5.06 18.13
N GLY A 259 1.37 -4.24 18.79
CA GLY A 259 1.78 -3.56 20.01
C GLY A 259 2.84 -2.48 19.75
N GLY A 260 3.81 -2.38 20.66
CA GLY A 260 4.83 -1.35 20.62
C GLY A 260 4.38 -0.01 21.19
N ASP A 261 5.23 1.01 20.98
CA ASP A 261 5.02 2.33 21.60
C ASP A 261 3.76 3.03 21.07
N TRP A 262 3.41 2.81 19.81
CA TRP A 262 2.26 3.44 19.19
C TRP A 262 1.09 2.47 19.01
N GLY A 263 1.27 1.33 18.35
CA GLY A 263 0.21 0.33 18.19
C GLY A 263 -0.32 -0.21 19.52
N GLY A 264 0.54 -0.24 20.53
CA GLY A 264 0.23 -0.73 21.89
C GLY A 264 0.05 0.35 22.95
N TRP A 265 0.01 1.66 22.60
CA TRP A 265 -0.01 2.76 23.58
C TRP A 265 -1.15 2.67 24.60
N ASN A 266 -2.23 2.02 24.28
CA ASN A 266 -3.37 1.74 25.17
C ASN A 266 -3.52 0.23 25.45
N GLY A 267 -2.43 -0.54 25.33
CA GLY A 267 -2.39 -1.99 25.48
C GLY A 267 -2.78 -2.72 24.19
N VAL A 268 -2.75 -4.04 24.23
CA VAL A 268 -3.15 -4.94 23.13
C VAL A 268 -4.29 -5.84 23.58
N ASP A 269 -5.11 -6.30 22.63
CA ASP A 269 -6.13 -7.32 22.85
C ASP A 269 -5.76 -8.60 22.09
N PRO A 270 -5.19 -9.63 22.75
CA PRO A 270 -4.81 -10.86 22.07
C PRO A 270 -5.95 -11.58 21.35
N SER A 271 -7.22 -11.29 21.71
CA SER A 271 -8.37 -11.87 21.03
C SER A 271 -8.58 -11.33 19.61
N ALA A 272 -7.89 -10.24 19.24
CA ALA A 272 -7.86 -9.71 17.88
C ALA A 272 -6.97 -10.53 16.94
N LEU A 273 -6.15 -11.45 17.47
CA LEU A 273 -5.32 -12.33 16.63
C LEU A 273 -6.10 -13.59 16.20
N PRO A 274 -5.94 -14.06 14.95
CA PRO A 274 -5.10 -13.48 13.91
C PRO A 274 -5.70 -12.21 13.31
N ALA A 275 -4.89 -11.16 13.19
CA ALA A 275 -5.26 -9.91 12.51
C ALA A 275 -4.68 -9.90 11.08
N VAL A 276 -5.45 -9.43 10.12
CA VAL A 276 -5.10 -9.51 8.69
C VAL A 276 -5.21 -8.15 8.02
N MET A 277 -4.12 -7.67 7.44
CA MET A 277 -4.06 -6.57 6.49
C MET A 277 -4.15 -7.14 5.07
N GLU A 278 -5.10 -6.67 4.27
CA GLU A 278 -5.32 -7.14 2.91
C GLU A 278 -4.90 -6.08 1.90
N ILE A 279 -4.07 -6.45 0.91
CA ILE A 279 -3.54 -5.56 -0.11
C ILE A 279 -3.89 -6.14 -1.48
N ASP A 280 -4.69 -5.40 -2.25
CA ASP A 280 -5.15 -5.77 -3.59
C ASP A 280 -4.06 -5.52 -4.64
N TYR A 281 -3.42 -4.36 -4.55
CA TYR A 281 -2.27 -4.01 -5.40
C TYR A 281 -1.36 -2.97 -4.77
N VAL A 282 -0.13 -2.88 -5.33
CA VAL A 282 0.79 -1.76 -5.15
C VAL A 282 1.27 -1.30 -6.52
N ARG A 283 1.23 0.00 -6.79
CA ARG A 283 1.58 0.59 -8.08
C ARG A 283 2.45 1.81 -7.93
N VAL A 284 3.40 1.97 -8.85
CA VAL A 284 4.27 3.14 -8.92
C VAL A 284 4.21 3.72 -10.33
N PHE A 285 3.96 5.03 -10.39
CA PHE A 285 3.89 5.79 -11.63
C PHE A 285 4.92 6.92 -11.57
N GLN A 286 5.55 7.22 -12.72
CA GLN A 286 6.49 8.34 -12.85
C GLN A 286 6.13 9.23 -14.03
N LYS A 287 6.58 10.50 -13.99
CA LYS A 287 6.53 11.43 -15.11
C LYS A 287 7.82 11.29 -15.91
N PHE A 288 7.71 11.39 -17.23
CA PHE A 288 8.82 11.40 -18.17
C PHE A 288 8.87 12.68 -18.97
#